data_cdd7470e4f096db1ed4d07c10db60f55
#
_entry.id   cdd7470e4f096db1ed4d07c10db60f55
#
_cell.length_a   1.000
_cell.length_b   1.000
_cell.length_c   1.000
_cell.angle_alpha   90.00
_cell.angle_beta   90.00
_cell.angle_gamma   90.00
#
_symmetry.space_group_name_H-M   'P 1'
#
loop_
_entity.id
_entity.type
_entity.pdbx_description
1 polymer ?
#
loop_
_entity_poly.entity_id
_entity_poly.type
_entity_poly.pdbx_seq_one_letter_code
_entity_poly.pdbx_strand_id
1 'polypeptide(L)'
;MSIGQRIYRGVIIVIALGALALQGAAVWGGYWVATNHQWVSDRAIALQFEPGPDIRAYASQATMTAEAEVYFYASQPEVVPAVEFDRFCSREEPGIGVLGCYKLGEKRIYLYDVTDERLSAMEPVIAAHEMLHAVWDRFSAAEKDELGVLLEDAFAALPDDHPLIERIAIYEETDPRSRIPELYALLGTEVSVLPRELEDHYGLYFSDRSRVVEFATEVNSIFSTFSDELGRLVADLEARGDVIDQRKAEYELAAEILGADIAVYNDRVSRYNDGEDIDG
;
A
#
# COMPACT_ATOMS: atom_id res chain seq x y z
N MET A 1 37.57 -47.32 53.15
CA MET A 1 36.71 -46.16 52.84
C MET A 1 35.37 -46.38 53.53
N SER A 2 34.95 -45.57 54.46
CA SER A 2 33.70 -45.71 55.16
C SER A 2 32.48 -45.44 54.21
N ILE A 3 31.33 -46.06 54.50
CA ILE A 3 30.10 -45.88 53.72
C ILE A 3 29.75 -44.39 53.58
N GLY A 4 29.95 -43.59 54.62
CA GLY A 4 29.72 -42.14 54.59
C GLY A 4 30.58 -41.39 53.58
N GLN A 5 31.86 -41.78 53.34
CA GLN A 5 32.72 -41.19 52.34
C GLN A 5 32.31 -41.52 50.88
N ARG A 6 31.70 -42.68 50.69
CA ARG A 6 31.17 -43.05 49.37
C ARG A 6 29.90 -42.28 49.06
N ILE A 7 28.99 -42.09 50.01
CA ILE A 7 27.78 -41.29 49.88
C ILE A 7 28.14 -39.84 49.58
N TYR A 8 29.06 -39.26 50.37
CA TYR A 8 29.51 -37.89 50.20
C TYR A 8 30.13 -37.62 48.83
N ARG A 9 30.98 -38.52 48.31
CA ARG A 9 31.54 -38.45 46.97
C ARG A 9 30.46 -38.57 45.89
N GLY A 10 29.47 -39.44 46.04
CA GLY A 10 28.34 -39.56 45.15
C GLY A 10 27.53 -38.28 45.06
N VAL A 11 27.23 -37.65 46.20
CA VAL A 11 26.51 -36.35 46.23
C VAL A 11 27.30 -35.24 45.51
N ILE A 12 28.62 -35.15 45.76
CA ILE A 12 29.45 -34.14 45.05
C ILE A 12 29.43 -34.36 43.52
N ILE A 13 29.53 -35.61 43.10
CA ILE A 13 29.49 -35.91 41.63
C ILE A 13 28.15 -35.51 41.04
N VAL A 14 27.03 -35.79 41.70
CA VAL A 14 25.69 -35.41 41.22
C VAL A 14 25.56 -33.89 41.13
N ILE A 15 26.02 -33.17 42.17
CA ILE A 15 26.01 -31.68 42.16
C ILE A 15 26.91 -31.12 41.03
N ALA A 16 28.10 -31.69 40.84
CA ALA A 16 29.01 -31.25 39.78
C ALA A 16 28.43 -31.51 38.37
N LEU A 17 27.81 -32.67 38.16
CA LEU A 17 27.14 -32.96 36.91
C LEU A 17 25.92 -32.05 36.68
N GLY A 18 25.15 -31.76 37.70
CA GLY A 18 24.03 -30.82 37.63
C GLY A 18 24.50 -29.40 37.28
N ALA A 19 25.60 -28.95 37.90
CA ALA A 19 26.21 -27.65 37.59
C ALA A 19 26.72 -27.56 36.15
N LEU A 20 27.38 -28.62 35.66
CA LEU A 20 27.85 -28.69 34.27
C LEU A 20 26.68 -28.71 33.26
N ALA A 21 25.61 -29.45 33.58
CA ALA A 21 24.39 -29.46 32.74
C ALA A 21 23.74 -28.05 32.68
N LEU A 22 23.63 -27.36 33.81
CA LEU A 22 23.13 -25.97 33.86
C LEU A 22 24.01 -25.02 33.07
N GLN A 23 25.34 -25.10 33.20
CA GLN A 23 26.27 -24.29 32.40
C GLN A 23 26.14 -24.57 30.90
N GLY A 24 26.05 -25.85 30.51
CA GLY A 24 25.81 -26.24 29.11
C GLY A 24 24.50 -25.68 28.56
N ALA A 25 23.42 -25.78 29.31
CA ALA A 25 22.12 -25.20 28.96
C ALA A 25 22.17 -23.66 28.85
N ALA A 26 22.87 -22.98 29.76
CA ALA A 26 23.04 -21.51 29.71
C ALA A 26 23.83 -21.06 28.49
N VAL A 27 24.95 -21.76 28.17
CA VAL A 27 25.75 -21.48 26.97
C VAL A 27 24.94 -21.72 25.69
N TRP A 28 24.24 -22.86 25.62
CA TRP A 28 23.41 -23.18 24.48
C TRP A 28 22.25 -22.18 24.32
N GLY A 29 21.56 -21.85 25.42
CA GLY A 29 20.50 -20.84 25.42
C GLY A 29 20.98 -19.46 24.99
N GLY A 30 22.14 -19.03 25.51
CA GLY A 30 22.78 -17.76 25.10
C GLY A 30 23.15 -17.74 23.62
N TYR A 31 23.72 -18.84 23.11
CA TYR A 31 24.02 -18.99 21.69
C TYR A 31 22.74 -18.97 20.83
N TRP A 32 21.69 -19.70 21.24
CA TRP A 32 20.43 -19.73 20.54
C TRP A 32 19.76 -18.33 20.48
N VAL A 33 19.75 -17.59 21.60
CA VAL A 33 19.23 -16.20 21.63
C VAL A 33 20.05 -15.29 20.74
N ALA A 34 21.38 -15.43 20.74
CA ALA A 34 22.26 -14.61 19.89
C ALA A 34 22.03 -14.86 18.38
N THR A 35 21.79 -16.13 18.00
CA THR A 35 21.52 -16.50 16.60
C THR A 35 20.09 -16.22 16.17
N ASN A 36 19.13 -16.12 17.11
CA ASN A 36 17.72 -15.82 16.86
C ASN A 36 17.29 -14.46 17.45
N HIS A 37 18.22 -13.51 17.55
CA HIS A 37 17.99 -12.26 18.24
C HIS A 37 16.80 -11.46 17.68
N GLN A 38 16.61 -11.46 16.34
CA GLN A 38 15.48 -10.79 15.70
C GLN A 38 14.15 -11.39 16.15
N TRP A 39 14.01 -12.70 16.10
CA TRP A 39 12.81 -13.42 16.54
C TRP A 39 12.48 -13.16 18.02
N VAL A 40 13.50 -13.16 18.90
CA VAL A 40 13.34 -12.86 20.33
C VAL A 40 12.93 -11.41 20.54
N SER A 41 13.56 -10.47 19.79
CA SER A 41 13.26 -9.05 19.87
C SER A 41 11.83 -8.75 19.42
N ASP A 42 11.41 -9.29 18.28
CA ASP A 42 10.06 -9.06 17.75
C ASP A 42 8.99 -9.52 18.75
N ARG A 43 9.13 -10.71 19.36
CA ARG A 43 8.21 -11.19 20.38
C ARG A 43 8.23 -10.35 21.65
N ALA A 44 9.39 -9.89 22.08
CA ALA A 44 9.52 -9.04 23.25
C ALA A 44 8.86 -7.65 23.02
N ILE A 45 9.03 -7.06 21.84
CA ILE A 45 8.40 -5.79 21.47
C ILE A 45 6.89 -5.96 21.34
N ALA A 46 6.43 -7.00 20.62
CA ALA A 46 5.01 -7.29 20.45
C ALA A 46 4.28 -7.49 21.79
N LEU A 47 4.92 -8.16 22.77
CA LEU A 47 4.36 -8.36 24.10
C LEU A 47 4.29 -7.08 24.94
N GLN A 48 5.13 -6.08 24.65
CA GLN A 48 5.16 -4.80 25.35
C GLN A 48 4.32 -3.73 24.66
N PHE A 49 4.00 -3.93 23.39
CA PHE A 49 3.19 -3.01 22.62
C PHE A 49 1.72 -3.11 23.05
N GLU A 50 1.12 -1.98 23.36
CA GLU A 50 -0.30 -1.87 23.70
C GLU A 50 -1.06 -1.27 22.49
N PRO A 51 -1.58 -2.09 21.55
CA PRO A 51 -2.27 -1.59 20.38
C PRO A 51 -3.53 -0.80 20.75
N GLY A 52 -3.74 0.33 20.11
CA GLY A 52 -4.99 1.08 20.17
C GLY A 52 -6.17 0.27 19.63
N PRO A 53 -7.42 0.75 19.87
CA PRO A 53 -8.62 0.03 19.41
C PRO A 53 -8.64 -0.17 17.88
N ASP A 54 -8.21 0.83 17.11
CA ASP A 54 -8.20 0.80 15.64
C ASP A 54 -7.19 -0.22 15.13
N ILE A 55 -5.97 -0.23 15.66
CA ILE A 55 -4.93 -1.20 15.32
C ILE A 55 -5.38 -2.64 15.59
N ARG A 56 -6.08 -2.87 16.71
CA ARG A 56 -6.67 -4.20 17.01
C ARG A 56 -7.79 -4.56 16.02
N ALA A 57 -8.61 -3.57 15.67
CA ALA A 57 -9.70 -3.77 14.72
C ALA A 57 -9.12 -4.15 13.33
N TYR A 58 -8.09 -3.46 12.86
CA TYR A 58 -7.46 -3.74 11.57
C TYR A 58 -6.84 -5.14 11.53
N ALA A 59 -6.10 -5.55 12.57
CA ALA A 59 -5.55 -6.90 12.66
C ALA A 59 -6.65 -7.98 12.63
N SER A 60 -7.74 -7.75 13.37
CA SER A 60 -8.89 -8.67 13.43
C SER A 60 -9.65 -8.74 12.10
N GLN A 61 -9.92 -7.59 11.46
CA GLN A 61 -10.63 -7.51 10.17
C GLN A 61 -9.81 -8.12 9.04
N ALA A 62 -8.49 -7.90 9.05
CA ALA A 62 -7.54 -8.54 8.15
C ALA A 62 -7.29 -10.02 8.49
N THR A 63 -7.98 -10.57 9.48
CA THR A 63 -7.87 -11.99 9.90
C THR A 63 -6.44 -12.44 10.16
N MET A 64 -5.61 -11.54 10.71
CA MET A 64 -4.21 -11.84 11.03
C MET A 64 -4.13 -13.01 12.00
N THR A 65 -3.22 -13.95 11.74
CA THR A 65 -2.91 -15.04 12.69
C THR A 65 -2.09 -14.49 13.87
N ALA A 66 -1.97 -15.27 14.94
CA ALA A 66 -1.11 -14.91 16.06
C ALA A 66 0.36 -14.66 15.65
N GLU A 67 0.84 -15.35 14.60
CA GLU A 67 2.19 -15.12 14.06
C GLU A 67 2.27 -13.78 13.32
N ALA A 68 1.28 -13.44 12.48
CA ALA A 68 1.20 -12.15 11.81
C ALA A 68 1.09 -11.00 12.80
N GLU A 69 0.27 -11.15 13.85
CA GLU A 69 0.14 -10.16 14.92
C GLU A 69 1.49 -9.88 15.61
N VAL A 70 2.36 -10.90 15.77
CA VAL A 70 3.71 -10.67 16.32
C VAL A 70 4.50 -9.71 15.44
N TYR A 71 4.52 -9.90 14.12
CA TYR A 71 5.25 -9.02 13.21
C TYR A 71 4.61 -7.62 13.13
N PHE A 72 3.30 -7.58 13.09
CA PHE A 72 2.54 -6.33 13.06
C PHE A 72 2.80 -5.49 14.32
N TYR A 73 2.62 -6.06 15.51
CA TYR A 73 2.81 -5.37 16.78
C TYR A 73 4.29 -5.11 17.11
N ALA A 74 5.20 -5.98 16.67
CA ALA A 74 6.63 -5.70 16.76
C ALA A 74 7.06 -4.49 15.94
N SER A 75 6.31 -4.20 14.87
CA SER A 75 6.50 -3.00 14.05
C SER A 75 5.76 -1.77 14.58
N GLN A 76 5.18 -1.82 15.77
CA GLN A 76 4.55 -0.71 16.48
C GLN A 76 3.68 0.18 15.58
N PRO A 77 2.63 -0.36 14.95
CA PRO A 77 1.81 0.38 13.99
C PRO A 77 1.16 1.59 14.65
N GLU A 78 1.16 2.71 13.91
CA GLU A 78 0.60 3.99 14.36
C GLU A 78 -0.31 4.55 13.27
N VAL A 79 -1.55 4.92 13.66
CA VAL A 79 -2.47 5.64 12.78
C VAL A 79 -2.11 7.12 12.84
N VAL A 80 -1.80 7.71 11.68
CA VAL A 80 -1.27 9.06 11.57
C VAL A 80 -2.24 9.94 10.79
N PRO A 81 -2.62 11.11 11.33
CA PRO A 81 -3.47 12.07 10.63
C PRO A 81 -2.84 12.54 9.31
N ALA A 82 -3.69 12.84 8.31
CA ALA A 82 -3.30 13.27 6.97
C ALA A 82 -2.22 14.36 6.94
N VAL A 83 -2.33 15.33 7.85
CA VAL A 83 -1.41 16.49 7.92
C VAL A 83 0.01 16.14 8.41
N GLU A 84 0.16 14.98 9.04
CA GLU A 84 1.44 14.51 9.58
C GLU A 84 2.02 13.34 8.80
N PHE A 85 1.20 12.63 8.00
CA PHE A 85 1.58 11.41 7.31
C PHE A 85 2.83 11.58 6.42
N ASP A 86 2.93 12.70 5.70
CA ASP A 86 4.05 12.99 4.80
C ASP A 86 5.40 13.18 5.53
N ARG A 87 5.39 13.29 6.86
CA ARG A 87 6.63 13.32 7.67
C ARG A 87 7.21 11.93 7.86
N PHE A 88 6.38 10.91 7.78
CA PHE A 88 6.73 9.51 8.02
C PHE A 88 6.85 8.73 6.73
N CYS A 89 5.91 8.92 5.81
CA CYS A 89 5.82 8.18 4.55
C CYS A 89 6.00 9.11 3.35
N SER A 90 6.76 8.70 2.35
CA SER A 90 6.84 9.40 1.06
C SER A 90 5.60 9.05 0.23
N ARG A 91 4.97 10.05 -0.41
CA ARG A 91 3.86 9.85 -1.34
C ARG A 91 4.32 9.75 -2.80
N GLU A 92 5.59 9.50 -3.02
CA GLU A 92 6.16 9.42 -4.37
C GLU A 92 5.81 8.11 -5.10
N GLU A 93 5.06 7.22 -4.43
CA GLU A 93 4.61 5.97 -5.03
C GLU A 93 3.36 6.19 -5.89
N PRO A 94 3.34 5.60 -7.08
CA PRO A 94 2.22 5.75 -8.02
C PRO A 94 1.03 4.86 -7.65
N GLY A 95 -0.17 5.36 -7.86
CA GLY A 95 -1.42 4.62 -7.67
C GLY A 95 -2.40 5.34 -6.76
N ILE A 96 -3.17 4.60 -5.97
CA ILE A 96 -4.24 5.09 -5.07
C ILE A 96 -3.70 6.01 -3.95
N GLY A 97 -2.39 6.31 -3.98
CA GLY A 97 -1.68 7.03 -2.95
C GLY A 97 -1.17 6.10 -1.86
N VAL A 98 0.00 6.40 -1.37
CA VAL A 98 0.57 5.70 -0.21
C VAL A 98 -0.31 6.03 1.00
N LEU A 99 -1.01 5.03 1.50
CA LEU A 99 -1.87 5.15 2.69
C LEU A 99 -1.31 4.36 3.88
N GLY A 100 -0.14 3.76 3.71
CA GLY A 100 0.66 3.14 4.74
C GLY A 100 2.13 3.14 4.32
N CYS A 101 3.03 2.92 5.25
CA CYS A 101 4.40 2.55 4.93
C CYS A 101 5.06 1.79 6.07
N TYR A 102 5.86 0.78 5.70
CA TYR A 102 6.80 0.13 6.59
C TYR A 102 8.18 0.76 6.44
N LYS A 103 8.63 1.46 7.47
CA LYS A 103 9.98 2.08 7.49
C LYS A 103 11.03 1.07 7.89
N LEU A 104 11.74 0.55 6.91
CA LEU A 104 12.77 -0.49 7.06
C LEU A 104 13.82 -0.13 8.13
N GLY A 105 14.32 1.10 8.15
CA GLY A 105 15.36 1.56 9.09
C GLY A 105 14.87 1.65 10.54
N GLU A 106 13.59 1.93 10.75
CA GLU A 106 12.95 2.07 12.06
C GLU A 106 12.19 0.79 12.46
N LYS A 107 11.90 -0.09 11.51
CA LYS A 107 11.02 -1.26 11.62
C LYS A 107 9.64 -0.90 12.16
N ARG A 108 9.11 0.23 11.70
CA ARG A 108 7.80 0.76 12.13
C ARG A 108 6.83 0.86 10.98
N ILE A 109 5.55 0.67 11.29
CA ILE A 109 4.43 0.83 10.38
C ILE A 109 3.71 2.13 10.72
N TYR A 110 3.45 2.94 9.68
CA TYR A 110 2.60 4.12 9.77
C TYR A 110 1.41 3.93 8.83
N LEU A 111 0.21 4.14 9.35
CA LEU A 111 -1.06 3.97 8.63
C LEU A 111 -1.75 5.32 8.55
N TYR A 112 -2.26 5.66 7.38
CA TYR A 112 -3.03 6.89 7.17
C TYR A 112 -4.39 6.76 7.85
N ASP A 113 -4.82 7.82 8.53
CA ASP A 113 -6.16 7.95 9.13
C ASP A 113 -7.19 8.22 8.01
N VAL A 114 -7.95 7.21 7.61
CA VAL A 114 -8.97 7.30 6.58
C VAL A 114 -10.26 7.81 7.19
N THR A 115 -10.55 9.09 7.02
CA THR A 115 -11.73 9.74 7.61
C THR A 115 -13.03 9.59 6.80
N ASP A 116 -12.96 9.11 5.55
CA ASP A 116 -14.13 8.84 4.71
C ASP A 116 -14.66 7.43 4.99
N GLU A 117 -15.85 7.33 5.60
CA GLU A 117 -16.48 6.06 5.96
C GLU A 117 -16.66 5.10 4.77
N ARG A 118 -16.79 5.63 3.53
CA ARG A 118 -16.91 4.82 2.31
C ARG A 118 -15.62 4.06 2.00
N LEU A 119 -14.50 4.54 2.49
CA LEU A 119 -13.17 3.99 2.27
C LEU A 119 -12.63 3.23 3.50
N SER A 120 -13.44 3.04 4.54
CA SER A 120 -13.00 2.37 5.77
C SER A 120 -12.51 0.93 5.56
N ALA A 121 -12.97 0.26 4.49
CA ALA A 121 -12.47 -1.05 4.09
C ALA A 121 -10.98 -1.04 3.66
N MET A 122 -10.41 0.14 3.37
CA MET A 122 -8.98 0.27 3.03
C MET A 122 -8.07 0.00 4.21
N GLU A 123 -8.45 0.41 5.42
CA GLU A 123 -7.59 0.39 6.60
C GLU A 123 -7.08 -1.01 6.94
N PRO A 124 -7.92 -2.07 7.00
CA PRO A 124 -7.43 -3.42 7.21
C PRO A 124 -6.59 -3.96 6.04
N VAL A 125 -6.83 -3.52 4.80
CA VAL A 125 -6.01 -3.90 3.64
C VAL A 125 -4.62 -3.30 3.74
N ILE A 126 -4.54 -1.99 4.05
CA ILE A 126 -3.27 -1.28 4.23
C ILE A 126 -2.49 -1.90 5.39
N ALA A 127 -3.15 -2.15 6.53
CA ALA A 127 -2.53 -2.78 7.68
C ALA A 127 -1.95 -4.17 7.35
N ALA A 128 -2.67 -4.97 6.54
CA ALA A 128 -2.22 -6.27 6.05
C ALA A 128 -1.03 -6.15 5.10
N HIS A 129 -1.07 -5.18 4.18
CA HIS A 129 0.00 -4.88 3.24
C HIS A 129 1.30 -4.51 3.97
N GLU A 130 1.24 -3.55 4.89
CA GLU A 130 2.41 -3.11 5.67
C GLU A 130 2.92 -4.21 6.62
N MET A 131 2.03 -5.03 7.16
CA MET A 131 2.41 -6.21 7.93
C MET A 131 3.22 -7.19 7.07
N LEU A 132 2.82 -7.42 5.80
CA LEU A 132 3.59 -8.28 4.89
C LEU A 132 4.96 -7.69 4.56
N HIS A 133 5.12 -6.38 4.41
CA HIS A 133 6.45 -5.76 4.32
C HIS A 133 7.30 -6.00 5.57
N ALA A 134 6.69 -5.91 6.75
CA ALA A 134 7.37 -6.24 7.99
C ALA A 134 7.79 -7.72 8.08
N VAL A 135 6.98 -8.63 7.55
CA VAL A 135 7.32 -10.06 7.41
C VAL A 135 8.46 -10.22 6.42
N TRP A 136 8.36 -9.62 5.24
CA TRP A 136 9.39 -9.69 4.19
C TRP A 136 10.77 -9.25 4.68
N ASP A 137 10.83 -8.17 5.46
CA ASP A 137 12.09 -7.68 6.04
C ASP A 137 12.81 -8.73 6.88
N ARG A 138 12.07 -9.64 7.51
CA ARG A 138 12.57 -10.65 8.41
C ARG A 138 13.02 -11.94 7.73
N PHE A 139 12.71 -12.13 6.46
CA PHE A 139 13.19 -13.29 5.71
C PHE A 139 14.70 -13.21 5.46
N SER A 140 15.33 -14.37 5.51
CA SER A 140 16.71 -14.55 5.04
C SER A 140 16.80 -14.35 3.53
N ALA A 141 18.00 -14.11 3.01
CA ALA A 141 18.21 -13.99 1.57
C ALA A 141 17.74 -15.22 0.79
N ALA A 142 17.96 -16.43 1.35
CA ALA A 142 17.52 -17.67 0.69
C ALA A 142 15.99 -17.77 0.61
N GLU A 143 15.26 -17.40 1.67
CA GLU A 143 13.79 -17.37 1.67
C GLU A 143 13.26 -16.32 0.67
N LYS A 144 13.89 -15.15 0.59
CA LYS A 144 13.54 -14.11 -0.39
C LYS A 144 13.76 -14.56 -1.83
N ASP A 145 14.87 -15.26 -2.09
CA ASP A 145 15.18 -15.78 -3.41
C ASP A 145 14.17 -16.87 -3.82
N GLU A 146 13.83 -17.79 -2.93
CA GLU A 146 12.84 -18.85 -3.18
C GLU A 146 11.43 -18.29 -3.42
N LEU A 147 10.96 -17.40 -2.53
CA LEU A 147 9.67 -16.74 -2.68
C LEU A 147 9.62 -15.86 -3.91
N GLY A 148 10.70 -15.14 -4.22
CA GLY A 148 10.79 -14.27 -5.38
C GLY A 148 10.45 -14.97 -6.68
N VAL A 149 10.89 -16.23 -6.86
CA VAL A 149 10.54 -17.02 -8.05
C VAL A 149 9.04 -17.32 -8.09
N LEU A 150 8.45 -17.74 -6.96
CA LEU A 150 7.02 -18.06 -6.89
C LEU A 150 6.14 -16.81 -7.14
N LEU A 151 6.59 -15.65 -6.64
CA LEU A 151 5.88 -14.37 -6.82
C LEU A 151 5.92 -13.92 -8.28
N GLU A 152 7.07 -14.00 -8.95
CA GLU A 152 7.20 -13.66 -10.37
C GLU A 152 6.39 -14.62 -11.26
N ASP A 153 6.38 -15.92 -10.98
CA ASP A 153 5.58 -16.90 -11.70
C ASP A 153 4.07 -16.62 -11.52
N ALA A 154 3.64 -16.27 -10.31
CA ALA A 154 2.24 -15.93 -10.03
C ALA A 154 1.85 -14.60 -10.71
N PHE A 155 2.73 -13.61 -10.73
CA PHE A 155 2.51 -12.34 -11.42
C PHE A 155 2.43 -12.53 -12.93
N ALA A 156 3.32 -13.32 -13.53
CA ALA A 156 3.32 -13.64 -14.95
C ALA A 156 2.07 -14.43 -15.41
N ALA A 157 1.36 -15.07 -14.48
CA ALA A 157 0.11 -15.78 -14.76
C ALA A 157 -1.13 -14.87 -14.71
N LEU A 158 -1.01 -13.61 -14.28
CA LEU A 158 -2.12 -12.65 -14.28
C LEU A 158 -2.53 -12.28 -15.70
N PRO A 159 -3.81 -11.96 -15.96
CA PRO A 159 -4.26 -11.41 -17.24
C PRO A 159 -3.50 -10.12 -17.61
N ASP A 160 -3.24 -9.89 -18.90
CA ASP A 160 -2.51 -8.71 -19.40
C ASP A 160 -3.18 -7.36 -18.99
N ASP A 161 -4.49 -7.37 -18.78
CA ASP A 161 -5.29 -6.21 -18.35
C ASP A 161 -5.47 -6.11 -16.83
N HIS A 162 -4.78 -6.96 -16.06
CA HIS A 162 -4.88 -6.91 -14.60
C HIS A 162 -4.26 -5.62 -14.04
N PRO A 163 -4.94 -4.88 -13.13
CA PRO A 163 -4.47 -3.59 -12.62
C PRO A 163 -3.07 -3.61 -12.00
N LEU A 164 -2.64 -4.74 -11.46
CA LEU A 164 -1.31 -4.89 -10.88
C LEU A 164 -0.18 -4.83 -11.93
N ILE A 165 -0.45 -5.10 -13.21
CA ILE A 165 0.59 -5.04 -14.27
C ILE A 165 1.15 -3.63 -14.38
N GLU A 166 0.27 -2.63 -14.53
CA GLU A 166 0.68 -1.22 -14.61
C GLU A 166 1.30 -0.74 -13.31
N ARG A 167 0.70 -1.12 -12.18
CA ARG A 167 1.15 -0.70 -10.84
C ARG A 167 2.57 -1.19 -10.54
N ILE A 168 2.89 -2.45 -10.83
CA ILE A 168 4.23 -3.01 -10.63
C ILE A 168 5.25 -2.40 -11.59
N ALA A 169 4.87 -2.09 -12.85
CA ALA A 169 5.77 -1.42 -13.79
C ALA A 169 6.25 -0.06 -13.26
N ILE A 170 5.40 0.67 -12.55
CA ILE A 170 5.74 1.95 -11.96
C ILE A 170 6.73 1.79 -10.79
N TYR A 171 6.54 0.78 -9.93
CA TYR A 171 7.53 0.45 -8.88
C TYR A 171 8.89 0.10 -9.48
N GLU A 172 8.90 -0.67 -10.58
CA GLU A 172 10.13 -1.05 -11.28
C GLU A 172 10.89 0.17 -11.85
N GLU A 173 10.17 1.17 -12.35
CA GLU A 173 10.76 2.43 -12.84
C GLU A 173 11.30 3.31 -11.69
N THR A 174 10.62 3.34 -10.56
CA THR A 174 10.94 4.23 -9.44
C THR A 174 12.05 3.66 -8.55
N ASP A 175 11.92 2.43 -8.08
CA ASP A 175 12.94 1.67 -7.35
C ASP A 175 12.84 0.18 -7.68
N PRO A 176 13.67 -0.33 -8.62
CA PRO A 176 13.66 -1.74 -9.00
C PRO A 176 13.82 -2.74 -7.85
N ARG A 177 14.38 -2.30 -6.70
CA ARG A 177 14.56 -3.16 -5.52
C ARG A 177 13.27 -3.35 -4.73
N SER A 178 12.28 -2.48 -4.92
CA SER A 178 10.96 -2.58 -4.27
C SER A 178 10.06 -3.59 -4.96
N ARG A 179 10.33 -3.98 -6.22
CA ARG A 179 9.48 -4.84 -7.03
C ARG A 179 9.04 -6.13 -6.30
N ILE A 180 9.97 -6.91 -5.81
CA ILE A 180 9.63 -8.20 -5.18
C ILE A 180 8.94 -8.02 -3.82
N PRO A 181 9.38 -7.12 -2.91
CA PRO A 181 8.63 -6.78 -1.71
C PRO A 181 7.20 -6.34 -1.99
N GLU A 182 6.98 -5.51 -3.04
CA GLU A 182 5.64 -5.06 -3.44
C GLU A 182 4.80 -6.21 -4.00
N LEU A 183 5.37 -7.04 -4.87
CA LEU A 183 4.68 -8.25 -5.34
C LEU A 183 4.24 -9.14 -4.18
N TYR A 184 5.11 -9.32 -3.17
CA TYR A 184 4.77 -10.09 -1.98
C TYR A 184 3.57 -9.50 -1.23
N ALA A 185 3.53 -8.20 -1.01
CA ALA A 185 2.43 -7.56 -0.31
C ALA A 185 1.15 -7.52 -1.16
N LEU A 186 1.24 -7.12 -2.44
CA LEU A 186 0.09 -6.97 -3.35
C LEU A 186 -0.57 -8.31 -3.71
N LEU A 187 0.20 -9.34 -4.04
CA LEU A 187 -0.36 -10.67 -4.30
C LEU A 187 -1.06 -11.22 -3.06
N GLY A 188 -0.47 -11.00 -1.88
CA GLY A 188 -1.03 -11.45 -0.61
C GLY A 188 -2.35 -10.78 -0.23
N THR A 189 -2.56 -9.52 -0.64
CA THR A 189 -3.71 -8.72 -0.21
C THR A 189 -4.75 -8.47 -1.30
N GLU A 190 -4.40 -8.53 -2.60
CA GLU A 190 -5.30 -8.07 -3.66
C GLU A 190 -5.66 -9.16 -4.69
N VAL A 191 -4.89 -10.25 -4.80
CA VAL A 191 -5.16 -11.31 -5.80
C VAL A 191 -5.94 -12.45 -5.17
N SER A 192 -7.13 -12.72 -5.73
CA SER A 192 -8.08 -13.69 -5.16
C SER A 192 -7.63 -15.13 -5.26
N VAL A 193 -6.96 -15.51 -6.34
CA VAL A 193 -6.53 -16.88 -6.60
C VAL A 193 -5.03 -16.92 -6.85
N LEU A 194 -4.32 -17.62 -6.00
CA LEU A 194 -2.88 -17.80 -6.09
C LEU A 194 -2.53 -19.30 -6.25
N PRO A 195 -1.33 -19.62 -6.75
CA PRO A 195 -0.79 -20.98 -6.67
C PRO A 195 -0.82 -21.49 -5.23
N ARG A 196 -1.02 -22.81 -5.10
CA ARG A 196 -1.19 -23.43 -3.78
C ARG A 196 -0.01 -23.16 -2.84
N GLU A 197 1.20 -23.13 -3.35
CA GLU A 197 2.41 -22.86 -2.58
C GLU A 197 2.37 -21.48 -1.92
N LEU A 198 1.86 -20.46 -2.64
CA LEU A 198 1.66 -19.11 -2.10
C LEU A 198 0.46 -19.05 -1.15
N GLU A 199 -0.66 -19.74 -1.45
CA GLU A 199 -1.79 -19.81 -0.51
C GLU A 199 -1.38 -20.46 0.82
N ASP A 200 -0.64 -21.60 0.76
CA ASP A 200 -0.11 -22.27 1.95
C ASP A 200 0.85 -21.35 2.73
N HIS A 201 1.65 -20.53 2.02
CA HIS A 201 2.56 -19.56 2.63
C HIS A 201 1.80 -18.41 3.31
N TYR A 202 0.86 -17.75 2.62
CA TYR A 202 0.07 -16.67 3.22
C TYR A 202 -0.86 -17.17 4.34
N GLY A 203 -1.24 -18.45 4.33
CA GLY A 203 -1.97 -19.10 5.41
C GLY A 203 -1.23 -19.11 6.75
N LEU A 204 0.07 -18.84 6.77
CA LEU A 204 0.82 -18.59 8.01
C LEU A 204 0.46 -17.25 8.66
N TYR A 205 0.04 -16.28 7.85
CA TYR A 205 -0.20 -14.90 8.27
C TYR A 205 -1.69 -14.51 8.31
N PHE A 206 -2.52 -15.16 7.49
CA PHE A 206 -3.96 -14.92 7.44
C PHE A 206 -4.72 -16.20 7.74
N SER A 207 -5.63 -16.17 8.71
CA SER A 207 -6.54 -17.30 8.95
C SER A 207 -7.62 -17.42 7.87
N ASP A 208 -7.94 -16.31 7.20
CA ASP A 208 -8.82 -16.22 6.04
C ASP A 208 -8.37 -15.04 5.13
N ARG A 209 -7.43 -15.31 4.22
CA ARG A 209 -6.92 -14.31 3.27
C ARG A 209 -8.00 -13.75 2.35
N SER A 210 -9.03 -14.54 2.04
CA SER A 210 -10.11 -14.10 1.15
C SER A 210 -10.81 -12.85 1.68
N ARG A 211 -10.83 -12.66 2.99
CA ARG A 211 -11.44 -11.49 3.63
C ARG A 211 -10.68 -10.19 3.31
N VAL A 212 -9.36 -10.24 3.30
CA VAL A 212 -8.53 -9.07 2.92
C VAL A 212 -8.74 -8.73 1.45
N VAL A 213 -8.78 -9.75 0.59
CA VAL A 213 -9.03 -9.59 -0.85
C VAL A 213 -10.44 -9.04 -1.13
N GLU A 214 -11.46 -9.44 -0.36
CA GLU A 214 -12.81 -8.87 -0.46
C GLU A 214 -12.79 -7.35 -0.17
N PHE A 215 -12.14 -6.92 0.90
CA PHE A 215 -11.98 -5.51 1.22
C PHE A 215 -11.21 -4.74 0.12
N ALA A 216 -10.13 -5.30 -0.39
CA ALA A 216 -9.39 -4.71 -1.49
C ALA A 216 -10.25 -4.57 -2.76
N THR A 217 -11.05 -5.59 -3.07
CA THR A 217 -11.99 -5.58 -4.21
C THR A 217 -13.06 -4.50 -4.04
N GLU A 218 -13.64 -4.36 -2.85
CA GLU A 218 -14.63 -3.32 -2.52
C GLU A 218 -14.04 -1.92 -2.76
N VAL A 219 -12.87 -1.66 -2.21
CA VAL A 219 -12.17 -0.38 -2.39
C VAL A 219 -11.85 -0.10 -3.85
N ASN A 220 -11.29 -1.08 -4.56
CA ASN A 220 -10.96 -0.93 -5.97
C ASN A 220 -12.22 -0.63 -6.82
N SER A 221 -13.38 -1.20 -6.48
CA SER A 221 -14.65 -0.90 -7.16
C SER A 221 -15.11 0.54 -6.95
N ILE A 222 -14.88 1.11 -5.78
CA ILE A 222 -15.18 2.52 -5.47
C ILE A 222 -14.28 3.45 -6.31
N PHE A 223 -12.99 3.17 -6.36
CA PHE A 223 -12.05 3.97 -7.16
C PHE A 223 -12.32 3.86 -8.66
N SER A 224 -12.64 2.68 -9.18
CA SER A 224 -13.06 2.49 -10.57
C SER A 224 -14.29 3.35 -10.89
N THR A 225 -15.30 3.33 -10.01
CA THR A 225 -16.50 4.16 -10.17
C THR A 225 -16.18 5.66 -10.22
N PHE A 226 -15.30 6.14 -9.34
CA PHE A 226 -14.88 7.55 -9.34
C PHE A 226 -14.07 7.90 -10.59
N SER A 227 -13.19 7.01 -11.05
CA SER A 227 -12.42 7.21 -12.28
C SER A 227 -13.33 7.33 -13.51
N ASP A 228 -14.32 6.45 -13.62
CA ASP A 228 -15.30 6.46 -14.71
C ASP A 228 -16.17 7.73 -14.69
N GLU A 229 -16.57 8.18 -13.50
CA GLU A 229 -17.32 9.43 -13.35
C GLU A 229 -16.47 10.65 -13.72
N LEU A 230 -15.23 10.70 -13.27
CA LEU A 230 -14.29 11.75 -13.61
C LEU A 230 -14.04 11.80 -15.13
N GLY A 231 -13.83 10.64 -15.76
CA GLY A 231 -13.67 10.55 -17.22
C GLY A 231 -14.88 11.09 -17.98
N ARG A 232 -16.09 10.77 -17.52
CA ARG A 232 -17.33 11.32 -18.12
C ARG A 232 -17.44 12.83 -17.93
N LEU A 233 -17.09 13.36 -16.77
CA LEU A 233 -17.12 14.80 -16.49
C LEU A 233 -16.09 15.56 -17.35
N VAL A 234 -14.89 15.00 -17.52
CA VAL A 234 -13.86 15.57 -18.40
C VAL A 234 -14.37 15.63 -19.85
N ALA A 235 -14.91 14.53 -20.36
CA ALA A 235 -15.47 14.49 -21.72
C ALA A 235 -16.64 15.48 -21.92
N ASP A 236 -17.54 15.66 -20.93
CA ASP A 236 -18.61 16.66 -21.00
C ASP A 236 -18.04 18.10 -20.99
N LEU A 237 -17.00 18.38 -20.22
CA LEU A 237 -16.31 19.67 -20.20
C LEU A 237 -15.65 19.99 -21.55
N GLU A 238 -14.98 19.03 -22.17
CA GLU A 238 -14.38 19.18 -23.50
C GLU A 238 -15.44 19.46 -24.55
N ALA A 239 -16.52 18.68 -24.59
CA ALA A 239 -17.63 18.89 -25.52
C ALA A 239 -18.28 20.28 -25.36
N ARG A 240 -18.43 20.76 -24.13
CA ARG A 240 -18.94 22.13 -23.86
C ARG A 240 -17.93 23.20 -24.34
N GLY A 241 -16.64 22.95 -24.18
CA GLY A 241 -15.57 23.79 -24.69
C GLY A 241 -15.69 23.98 -26.20
N ASP A 242 -15.81 22.89 -26.93
CA ASP A 242 -15.97 22.90 -28.41
C ASP A 242 -17.22 23.71 -28.84
N VAL A 243 -18.35 23.55 -28.13
CA VAL A 243 -19.57 24.35 -28.40
C VAL A 243 -19.36 25.85 -28.14
N ILE A 244 -18.62 26.21 -27.12
CA ILE A 244 -18.29 27.61 -26.80
C ILE A 244 -17.41 28.21 -27.90
N ASP A 245 -16.38 27.48 -28.33
CA ASP A 245 -15.46 27.93 -29.37
C ASP A 245 -16.18 28.11 -30.72
N GLN A 246 -17.08 27.20 -31.07
CA GLN A 246 -17.93 27.34 -32.26
C GLN A 246 -18.81 28.59 -32.15
N ARG A 247 -19.52 28.82 -31.04
CA ARG A 247 -20.36 29.98 -30.85
C ARG A 247 -19.57 31.30 -30.86
N LYS A 248 -18.36 31.29 -30.33
CA LYS A 248 -17.45 32.42 -30.39
C LYS A 248 -17.09 32.78 -31.82
N ALA A 249 -16.72 31.77 -32.65
CA ALA A 249 -16.41 31.98 -34.06
C ALA A 249 -17.64 32.51 -34.85
N GLU A 250 -18.84 31.98 -34.60
CA GLU A 250 -20.10 32.48 -35.18
C GLU A 250 -20.38 33.95 -34.77
N TYR A 251 -20.15 34.29 -33.51
CA TYR A 251 -20.30 35.67 -33.01
C TYR A 251 -19.29 36.63 -33.63
N GLU A 252 -18.03 36.24 -33.74
CA GLU A 252 -16.97 37.04 -34.36
C GLU A 252 -17.30 37.34 -35.83
N LEU A 253 -17.75 36.32 -36.59
CA LEU A 253 -18.18 36.48 -37.98
C LEU A 253 -19.41 37.43 -38.09
N ALA A 254 -20.41 37.25 -37.24
CA ALA A 254 -21.58 38.13 -37.22
C ALA A 254 -21.22 39.58 -36.86
N ALA A 255 -20.29 39.80 -35.96
CA ALA A 255 -19.79 41.12 -35.58
C ALA A 255 -19.02 41.78 -36.75
N GLU A 256 -18.23 41.01 -37.50
CA GLU A 256 -17.52 41.50 -38.69
C GLU A 256 -18.50 41.92 -39.79
N ILE A 257 -19.51 41.09 -40.11
CA ILE A 257 -20.55 41.42 -41.08
C ILE A 257 -21.29 42.72 -40.67
N LEU A 258 -21.71 42.79 -39.39
CA LEU A 258 -22.41 44.01 -38.91
C LEU A 258 -21.50 45.24 -38.97
N GLY A 259 -20.20 45.10 -38.68
CA GLY A 259 -19.22 46.18 -38.85
C GLY A 259 -19.12 46.68 -40.28
N ALA A 260 -19.10 45.76 -41.23
CA ALA A 260 -19.11 46.12 -42.67
C ALA A 260 -20.39 46.81 -43.08
N ASP A 261 -21.57 46.35 -42.67
CA ASP A 261 -22.88 47.00 -42.96
C ASP A 261 -22.96 48.39 -42.38
N ILE A 262 -22.47 48.58 -41.13
CA ILE A 262 -22.39 49.91 -40.50
C ILE A 262 -21.48 50.88 -41.34
N ALA A 263 -20.33 50.37 -41.79
CA ALA A 263 -19.43 51.18 -42.61
C ALA A 263 -20.09 51.61 -43.94
N VAL A 264 -20.77 50.71 -44.63
CA VAL A 264 -21.54 51.01 -45.87
C VAL A 264 -22.66 51.98 -45.56
N TYR A 265 -23.40 51.82 -44.51
CA TYR A 265 -24.45 52.76 -44.07
C TYR A 265 -23.90 54.17 -43.82
N ASN A 266 -22.83 54.27 -43.05
CA ASN A 266 -22.18 55.56 -42.73
C ASN A 266 -21.64 56.27 -43.98
N ASP A 267 -21.08 55.54 -44.97
CA ASP A 267 -20.66 56.10 -46.25
C ASP A 267 -21.87 56.66 -47.03
N ARG A 268 -22.97 55.93 -47.11
CA ARG A 268 -24.20 56.40 -47.76
C ARG A 268 -24.75 57.65 -47.08
N VAL A 269 -24.77 57.71 -45.74
CA VAL A 269 -25.20 58.92 -44.98
C VAL A 269 -24.29 60.11 -45.26
N SER A 270 -22.96 59.89 -45.34
CA SER A 270 -22.02 60.96 -45.64
C SER A 270 -22.29 61.58 -47.04
N ARG A 271 -22.43 60.73 -48.04
CA ARG A 271 -22.70 61.10 -49.43
C ARG A 271 -24.03 61.82 -49.56
N TYR A 272 -25.07 61.36 -48.86
CA TYR A 272 -26.36 62.10 -48.79
C TYR A 272 -26.21 63.49 -48.22
N ASN A 273 -25.47 63.69 -47.14
CA ASN A 273 -25.23 64.98 -46.53
C ASN A 273 -24.38 65.89 -47.40
N ASP A 274 -23.54 65.35 -48.25
CA ASP A 274 -22.74 66.13 -49.23
C ASP A 274 -23.50 66.48 -50.49
N GLY A 275 -24.80 66.12 -50.57
CA GLY A 275 -25.68 66.48 -51.69
C GLY A 275 -25.54 65.53 -52.92
N GLU A 276 -24.91 64.37 -52.78
CA GLU A 276 -24.84 63.36 -53.85
C GLU A 276 -26.19 62.61 -53.97
N ASP A 277 -26.60 62.33 -55.21
CA ASP A 277 -27.76 61.47 -55.51
C ASP A 277 -27.44 60.03 -55.18
N ILE A 278 -28.06 59.48 -54.14
CA ILE A 278 -27.82 58.13 -53.64
C ILE A 278 -28.86 57.12 -54.10
N ASP A 279 -29.85 57.53 -54.89
CA ASP A 279 -30.84 56.65 -55.51
C ASP A 279 -30.39 56.26 -56.93
N GLY A 280 -29.52 55.20 -56.97
CA GLY A 280 -29.06 54.60 -58.19
C GLY A 280 -29.28 53.07 -58.16
#